data_8348745647231c70a5774e92b710acdc
#
_entry.id   8348745647231c70a5774e92b710acdc
#
_cell.length_a   1.000
_cell.length_b   1.000
_cell.length_c   1.000
_cell.angle_alpha   90.00
_cell.angle_beta   90.00
_cell.angle_gamma   90.00
#
_symmetry.space_group_name_H-M   'P 1'
#
loop_
_entity.id
_entity.type
_entity.pdbx_description
1 polymer ?
#
loop_
_entity_poly.entity_id
_entity_poly.type
_entity_poly.pdbx_seq_one_letter_code
_entity_poly.pdbx_strand_id
1 'polypeptide(L)'
;MTGDLFGGAERVEAAVPQLTQWSPQDWPTQPDWLPVLDAFWRSEQGISLAAFVQSRLEAGAVVYPKHPLWALQLTPLSQVKVVILGQDPYHGPHQAQGLSFSVAPGVKIPPSLRNIFKELQRDLKQTAPQGGSLEAWAKRGVLLLNTCLTVEDNQP
;
A
#
# COMPACT_ATOMS: atom_id res chain seq x y z
N MET A 1 -39.65 30.66 21.15
CA MET A 1 -39.14 30.16 19.84
C MET A 1 -37.66 30.04 19.96
N THR A 2 -37.18 28.89 20.33
CA THR A 2 -35.75 28.59 20.45
C THR A 2 -35.40 27.67 19.26
N GLY A 3 -34.73 28.28 18.25
CA GLY A 3 -34.25 27.53 17.08
C GLY A 3 -33.08 26.68 17.44
N ASP A 4 -33.15 25.45 17.01
CA ASP A 4 -32.15 24.40 17.15
C ASP A 4 -30.94 24.73 16.25
N LEU A 5 -29.82 25.14 16.85
CA LEU A 5 -28.60 25.64 16.17
C LEU A 5 -27.49 24.62 16.10
N PHE A 6 -27.79 23.32 16.22
CA PHE A 6 -26.81 22.26 16.06
C PHE A 6 -27.21 21.34 14.89
N GLY A 7 -27.06 21.89 13.67
CA GLY A 7 -26.96 21.07 12.48
C GLY A 7 -25.73 20.19 12.61
N GLY A 8 -25.95 18.92 12.98
CA GLY A 8 -24.90 17.90 12.98
C GLY A 8 -24.33 17.77 11.58
N ALA A 9 -23.09 18.24 11.36
CA ALA A 9 -22.34 17.88 10.20
C ALA A 9 -22.14 16.37 10.26
N GLU A 10 -22.90 15.63 9.46
CA GLU A 10 -22.61 14.23 9.17
C GLU A 10 -21.15 14.20 8.68
N ARG A 11 -20.27 13.61 9.49
CA ARG A 11 -18.94 13.26 9.03
C ARG A 11 -19.18 12.18 7.96
N VAL A 12 -19.10 12.57 6.70
CA VAL A 12 -18.99 11.63 5.60
C VAL A 12 -17.69 10.87 5.85
N GLU A 13 -17.81 9.67 6.39
CA GLU A 13 -16.67 8.80 6.61
C GLU A 13 -16.07 8.53 5.23
N ALA A 14 -14.83 9.00 5.02
CA ALA A 14 -14.17 8.85 3.71
C ALA A 14 -14.12 7.35 3.39
N ALA A 15 -14.56 6.99 2.17
CA ALA A 15 -14.57 5.61 1.72
C ALA A 15 -13.19 4.98 1.88
N VAL A 16 -13.15 3.75 2.40
CA VAL A 16 -11.89 3.01 2.59
C VAL A 16 -11.21 2.80 1.23
N PRO A 17 -9.95 3.23 1.04
CA PRO A 17 -9.23 3.02 -0.21
C PRO A 17 -9.02 1.51 -0.43
N GLN A 18 -9.65 0.95 -1.46
CA GLN A 18 -9.61 -0.47 -1.79
C GLN A 18 -9.45 -0.67 -3.29
N LEU A 19 -8.97 -1.84 -3.68
CA LEU A 19 -8.94 -2.29 -5.06
C LEU A 19 -10.37 -2.66 -5.48
N THR A 20 -10.92 -1.98 -6.48
CA THR A 20 -12.31 -2.18 -6.93
C THR A 20 -12.41 -2.99 -8.22
N GLN A 21 -11.35 -3.04 -9.01
CA GLN A 21 -11.28 -3.81 -10.24
C GLN A 21 -9.86 -4.25 -10.56
N TRP A 22 -9.72 -5.35 -11.26
CA TRP A 22 -8.43 -5.85 -11.73
C TRP A 22 -8.09 -5.20 -13.08
N SER A 23 -7.26 -4.18 -13.06
CA SER A 23 -6.85 -3.42 -14.25
C SER A 23 -5.36 -3.04 -14.13
N PRO A 24 -4.43 -4.02 -14.14
CA PRO A 24 -3.00 -3.74 -13.90
C PRO A 24 -2.38 -2.77 -14.93
N GLN A 25 -2.93 -2.67 -16.12
CA GLN A 25 -2.51 -1.71 -17.15
C GLN A 25 -2.81 -0.25 -16.76
N ASP A 26 -3.76 -0.02 -15.86
CA ASP A 26 -4.17 1.32 -15.41
C ASP A 26 -3.48 1.70 -14.06
N TRP A 27 -2.74 0.77 -13.45
CA TRP A 27 -2.06 1.04 -12.20
C TRP A 27 -0.82 1.89 -12.44
N PRO A 28 -0.65 2.99 -11.67
CA PRO A 28 0.51 3.86 -11.86
C PRO A 28 1.81 3.10 -11.61
N THR A 29 2.72 3.15 -12.57
CA THR A 29 4.07 2.56 -12.48
C THR A 29 5.04 3.37 -13.32
N GLN A 30 6.33 3.37 -12.94
CA GLN A 30 7.36 3.99 -13.77
C GLN A 30 7.61 3.15 -15.04
N PRO A 31 7.88 3.80 -16.19
CA PRO A 31 8.01 3.11 -17.47
C PRO A 31 9.10 2.02 -17.51
N ASP A 32 10.17 2.16 -16.74
CA ASP A 32 11.26 1.21 -16.70
C ASP A 32 10.92 -0.13 -16.00
N TRP A 33 9.79 -0.21 -15.30
CA TRP A 33 9.21 -1.45 -14.79
C TRP A 33 8.36 -2.22 -15.80
N LEU A 34 7.88 -1.56 -16.87
CA LEU A 34 6.92 -2.18 -17.80
C LEU A 34 7.42 -3.48 -18.43
N PRO A 35 8.71 -3.62 -18.87
CA PRO A 35 9.17 -4.88 -19.43
C PRO A 35 9.06 -6.06 -18.47
N VAL A 36 9.31 -5.84 -17.18
CA VAL A 36 9.21 -6.87 -16.13
C VAL A 36 7.74 -7.22 -15.87
N LEU A 37 6.89 -6.21 -15.74
CA LEU A 37 5.46 -6.40 -15.51
C LEU A 37 4.77 -7.08 -16.70
N ASP A 38 5.06 -6.67 -17.92
CA ASP A 38 4.51 -7.29 -19.13
C ASP A 38 4.91 -8.76 -19.26
N ALA A 39 6.17 -9.10 -18.94
CA ALA A 39 6.63 -10.48 -18.93
C ALA A 39 5.87 -11.32 -17.88
N PHE A 40 5.65 -10.76 -16.69
CA PHE A 40 4.90 -11.43 -15.63
C PHE A 40 3.42 -11.62 -16.00
N TRP A 41 2.74 -10.57 -16.49
CA TRP A 41 1.31 -10.65 -16.83
C TRP A 41 1.01 -11.63 -17.97
N ARG A 42 1.99 -11.92 -18.84
CA ARG A 42 1.87 -12.93 -19.91
C ARG A 42 2.25 -14.34 -19.44
N SER A 43 2.83 -14.48 -18.26
CA SER A 43 3.19 -15.79 -17.71
C SER A 43 1.95 -16.55 -17.22
N GLU A 44 2.08 -17.85 -17.08
CA GLU A 44 1.04 -18.71 -16.52
C GLU A 44 0.66 -18.27 -15.10
N GLN A 45 1.67 -17.91 -14.30
CA GLN A 45 1.47 -17.40 -12.94
C GLN A 45 0.72 -16.06 -12.91
N GLY A 46 1.07 -15.14 -13.81
CA GLY A 46 0.38 -13.84 -13.92
C GLY A 46 -1.08 -14.00 -14.35
N ILE A 47 -1.35 -14.86 -15.32
CA ILE A 47 -2.71 -15.17 -15.78
C ILE A 47 -3.54 -15.82 -14.66
N SER A 48 -2.96 -16.80 -13.96
CA SER A 48 -3.62 -17.47 -12.84
C SER A 48 -3.91 -16.52 -11.68
N LEU A 49 -2.97 -15.65 -11.33
CA LEU A 49 -3.15 -14.63 -10.31
C LEU A 49 -4.26 -13.63 -10.69
N ALA A 50 -4.28 -13.16 -11.93
CA ALA A 50 -5.30 -12.27 -12.43
C ALA A 50 -6.70 -12.88 -12.29
N ALA A 51 -6.88 -14.12 -12.73
CA ALA A 51 -8.15 -14.85 -12.63
C ALA A 51 -8.58 -15.01 -11.15
N PHE A 52 -7.63 -15.35 -10.26
CA PHE A 52 -7.91 -15.49 -8.84
C PHE A 52 -8.40 -14.17 -8.22
N VAL A 53 -7.62 -13.08 -8.34
CA VAL A 53 -7.99 -11.80 -7.71
C VAL A 53 -9.29 -11.26 -8.30
N GLN A 54 -9.47 -11.37 -9.62
CA GLN A 54 -10.71 -10.94 -10.27
C GLN A 54 -11.92 -11.70 -9.72
N SER A 55 -11.85 -13.02 -9.57
CA SER A 55 -12.93 -13.82 -9.00
C SER A 55 -13.29 -13.39 -7.57
N ARG A 56 -12.28 -12.99 -6.77
CA ARG A 56 -12.53 -12.51 -5.40
C ARG A 56 -13.24 -11.16 -5.39
N LEU A 57 -12.82 -10.24 -6.26
CA LEU A 57 -13.48 -8.94 -6.41
C LEU A 57 -14.93 -9.08 -6.89
N GLU A 58 -15.19 -9.96 -7.86
CA GLU A 58 -16.53 -10.27 -8.35
C GLU A 58 -17.42 -10.92 -7.26
N ALA A 59 -16.83 -11.67 -6.35
CA ALA A 59 -17.50 -12.22 -5.18
C ALA A 59 -17.74 -11.19 -4.06
N GLY A 60 -17.35 -9.93 -4.25
CA GLY A 60 -17.54 -8.84 -3.29
C GLY A 60 -16.47 -8.76 -2.21
N ALA A 61 -15.32 -9.40 -2.37
CA ALA A 61 -14.22 -9.28 -1.42
C ALA A 61 -13.69 -7.85 -1.38
N VAL A 62 -13.43 -7.34 -0.17
CA VAL A 62 -12.75 -6.07 0.05
C VAL A 62 -11.24 -6.33 0.03
N VAL A 63 -10.53 -5.76 -0.93
CA VAL A 63 -9.11 -6.04 -1.18
C VAL A 63 -8.27 -4.76 -1.03
N TYR A 64 -7.17 -4.85 -0.32
CA TYR A 64 -6.20 -3.77 -0.11
C TYR A 64 -4.83 -4.11 -0.72
N PRO A 65 -4.02 -3.09 -1.06
CA PRO A 65 -4.32 -1.65 -1.16
C PRO A 65 -5.03 -1.29 -2.46
N LYS A 66 -5.51 -0.06 -2.58
CA LYS A 66 -6.09 0.48 -3.83
C LYS A 66 -5.10 0.44 -5.01
N HIS A 67 -3.82 0.65 -4.74
CA HIS A 67 -2.74 0.68 -5.73
C HIS A 67 -1.66 -0.34 -5.40
N PRO A 68 -1.80 -1.62 -5.82
CA PRO A 68 -0.87 -2.68 -5.46
C PRO A 68 0.58 -2.45 -5.92
N LEU A 69 0.78 -1.72 -7.03
CA LEU A 69 2.10 -1.41 -7.60
C LEU A 69 2.64 -0.02 -7.22
N TRP A 70 2.13 0.59 -6.15
CA TRP A 70 2.52 1.96 -5.76
C TRP A 70 4.02 2.11 -5.49
N ALA A 71 4.68 1.07 -4.97
CA ALA A 71 6.14 1.05 -4.80
C ALA A 71 6.88 1.25 -6.12
N LEU A 72 6.39 0.66 -7.20
CA LEU A 72 6.97 0.77 -8.54
C LEU A 72 6.71 2.13 -9.20
N GLN A 73 5.70 2.85 -8.73
CA GLN A 73 5.44 4.24 -9.14
C GLN A 73 6.40 5.22 -8.45
N LEU A 74 6.67 5.01 -7.17
CA LEU A 74 7.51 5.93 -6.40
C LEU A 74 9.01 5.70 -6.57
N THR A 75 9.42 4.46 -6.89
CA THR A 75 10.82 4.07 -7.05
C THR A 75 11.06 3.52 -8.45
N PRO A 76 11.56 4.33 -9.40
CA PRO A 76 11.98 3.84 -10.71
C PRO A 76 13.02 2.72 -10.59
N LEU A 77 12.98 1.71 -11.46
CA LEU A 77 13.91 0.58 -11.45
C LEU A 77 15.38 1.06 -11.49
N SER A 78 15.64 2.04 -12.33
CA SER A 78 16.99 2.65 -12.48
C SER A 78 17.49 3.41 -11.25
N GLN A 79 16.59 3.75 -10.31
CA GLN A 79 16.91 4.49 -9.09
C GLN A 79 16.91 3.64 -7.82
N VAL A 80 16.63 2.34 -7.94
CA VAL A 80 16.65 1.42 -6.80
C VAL A 80 18.05 1.34 -6.20
N LYS A 81 18.18 1.67 -4.92
CA LYS A 81 19.41 1.58 -4.13
C LYS A 81 19.36 0.47 -3.11
N VAL A 82 18.18 0.24 -2.52
CA VAL A 82 17.91 -0.75 -1.48
C VAL A 82 16.55 -1.36 -1.74
N VAL A 83 16.42 -2.66 -1.52
CA VAL A 83 15.14 -3.37 -1.50
C VAL A 83 14.85 -3.81 -0.08
N ILE A 84 13.69 -3.42 0.43
CA ILE A 84 13.15 -3.92 1.70
C ILE A 84 11.93 -4.77 1.35
N LEU A 85 11.99 -6.06 1.68
CA LEU A 85 10.94 -7.01 1.38
C LEU A 85 10.14 -7.32 2.64
N GLY A 86 8.86 -6.95 2.62
CA GLY A 86 7.88 -7.37 3.62
C GLY A 86 7.14 -8.65 3.20
N GLN A 87 6.21 -9.11 4.01
CA GLN A 87 5.43 -10.32 3.75
C GLN A 87 4.18 -9.99 2.93
N ASP A 88 3.23 -9.28 3.50
CA ASP A 88 1.92 -8.94 2.96
C ASP A 88 1.50 -7.52 3.38
N PRO A 89 0.51 -6.91 2.72
CA PRO A 89 -0.03 -5.62 3.16
C PRO A 89 -0.76 -5.74 4.51
N TYR A 90 -0.86 -4.64 5.23
CA TYR A 90 -1.76 -4.56 6.39
C TYR A 90 -3.20 -4.80 5.96
N HIS A 91 -3.89 -5.68 6.68
CA HIS A 91 -5.23 -6.15 6.33
C HIS A 91 -6.38 -5.35 6.96
N GLY A 92 -6.08 -4.32 7.73
CA GLY A 92 -7.10 -3.42 8.29
C GLY A 92 -7.43 -2.26 7.35
N PRO A 93 -8.64 -1.69 7.49
CA PRO A 93 -9.08 -0.56 6.68
C PRO A 93 -8.14 0.66 6.85
N HIS A 94 -7.91 1.40 5.77
CA HIS A 94 -7.06 2.60 5.72
C HIS A 94 -5.57 2.40 6.02
N GLN A 95 -5.08 1.18 6.25
CA GLN A 95 -3.70 0.92 6.64
C GLN A 95 -2.75 0.81 5.44
N ALA A 96 -2.99 -0.16 4.55
CA ALA A 96 -2.12 -0.45 3.43
C ALA A 96 -2.15 0.67 2.36
N GLN A 97 -0.98 1.08 1.89
CA GLN A 97 -0.84 2.11 0.85
C GLN A 97 0.04 1.66 -0.34
N GLY A 98 0.31 0.35 -0.48
CA GLY A 98 1.12 -0.20 -1.58
C GLY A 98 2.63 -0.09 -1.37
N LEU A 99 3.08 0.14 -0.15
CA LEU A 99 4.48 0.13 0.28
C LEU A 99 4.62 -0.77 1.49
N SER A 100 5.59 -1.68 1.50
CA SER A 100 5.83 -2.54 2.67
C SER A 100 6.11 -1.71 3.92
N PHE A 101 5.57 -2.14 5.06
CA PHE A 101 5.65 -1.50 6.38
C PHE A 101 5.00 -0.11 6.51
N SER A 102 4.70 0.56 5.42
CA SER A 102 4.17 1.92 5.39
C SER A 102 2.67 1.96 5.63
N VAL A 103 2.21 2.98 6.34
CA VAL A 103 0.79 3.31 6.48
C VAL A 103 0.51 4.74 6.03
N ALA A 104 -0.72 5.01 5.64
CA ALA A 104 -1.13 6.33 5.22
C ALA A 104 -0.95 7.37 6.36
N PRO A 105 -0.77 8.67 6.02
CA PRO A 105 -0.72 9.73 7.02
C PRO A 105 -1.95 9.70 7.95
N GLY A 106 -1.72 9.91 9.24
CA GLY A 106 -2.78 9.91 10.26
C GLY A 106 -3.17 8.53 10.78
N VAL A 107 -2.70 7.45 10.16
CA VAL A 107 -2.91 6.09 10.65
C VAL A 107 -1.93 5.76 11.77
N LYS A 108 -2.41 5.05 12.79
CA LYS A 108 -1.57 4.60 13.90
C LYS A 108 -0.41 3.72 13.39
N ILE A 109 0.81 4.03 13.83
CA ILE A 109 2.01 3.29 13.43
C ILE A 109 1.92 1.83 13.92
N PRO A 110 1.96 0.84 13.01
CA PRO A 110 1.92 -0.57 13.37
C PRO A 110 3.15 -1.02 14.16
N PRO A 111 3.07 -2.14 14.91
CA PRO A 111 4.17 -2.64 15.74
C PRO A 111 5.48 -2.87 14.96
N SER A 112 5.40 -3.48 13.76
CA SER A 112 6.57 -3.76 12.92
C SER A 112 7.30 -2.46 12.54
N LEU A 113 6.56 -1.46 12.05
CA LEU A 113 7.14 -0.17 11.67
C LEU A 113 7.70 0.58 12.89
N ARG A 114 7.02 0.48 14.03
CA ARG A 114 7.52 1.05 15.30
C ARG A 114 8.86 0.45 15.69
N ASN A 115 9.05 -0.85 15.49
CA ASN A 115 10.32 -1.51 15.76
C ASN A 115 11.42 -1.04 14.81
N ILE A 116 11.12 -0.85 13.53
CA ILE A 116 12.05 -0.26 12.56
C ILE A 116 12.48 1.14 13.02
N PHE A 117 11.55 1.99 13.44
CA PHE A 117 11.86 3.34 13.92
C PHE A 117 12.68 3.34 15.21
N LYS A 118 12.42 2.42 16.14
CA LYS A 118 13.23 2.26 17.35
C LYS A 118 14.67 1.87 17.01
N GLU A 119 14.84 0.98 16.03
CA GLU A 119 16.18 0.55 15.61
C GLU A 119 16.95 1.70 14.94
N LEU A 120 16.32 2.45 14.07
CA LEU A 120 16.92 3.64 13.48
C LEU A 120 17.30 4.69 14.52
N GLN A 121 16.46 4.91 15.53
CA GLN A 121 16.76 5.81 16.63
C GLN A 121 17.96 5.31 17.46
N ARG A 122 18.01 4.00 17.73
CA ARG A 122 19.09 3.37 18.47
C ARG A 122 20.44 3.47 17.74
N ASP A 123 20.43 3.16 16.44
CA ASP A 123 21.64 3.09 15.62
C ASP A 123 22.13 4.47 15.17
N LEU A 124 21.24 5.26 14.56
CA LEU A 124 21.59 6.55 13.97
C LEU A 124 21.40 7.75 14.89
N LYS A 125 20.89 7.54 16.11
CA LYS A 125 20.59 8.62 17.09
C LYS A 125 19.63 9.68 16.53
N GLN A 126 18.81 9.33 15.55
CA GLN A 126 17.82 10.23 14.95
C GLN A 126 16.50 10.14 15.69
N THR A 127 15.76 11.25 15.71
CA THR A 127 14.40 11.27 16.25
C THR A 127 13.49 10.44 15.38
N ALA A 128 12.64 9.59 16.00
CA ALA A 128 11.66 8.82 15.28
C ALA A 128 10.67 9.73 14.52
N PRO A 129 10.27 9.37 13.29
CA PRO A 129 9.23 10.11 12.57
C PRO A 129 7.91 10.11 13.35
N GLN A 130 7.15 11.20 13.23
CA GLN A 130 5.83 11.30 13.86
C GLN A 130 4.75 10.53 13.11
N GLY A 131 4.93 10.29 11.81
CA GLY A 131 4.00 9.58 10.93
C GLY A 131 4.55 8.24 10.44
N GLY A 132 3.66 7.35 9.97
CA GLY A 132 4.02 6.03 9.48
C GLY A 132 4.20 5.94 7.95
N SER A 133 4.14 7.05 7.22
CA SER A 133 4.35 7.04 5.77
C SER A 133 5.84 6.97 5.42
N LEU A 134 6.20 5.98 4.61
CA LEU A 134 7.57 5.77 4.10
C LEU A 134 7.75 6.23 2.64
N GLU A 135 6.82 7.00 2.10
CA GLU A 135 6.92 7.52 0.73
C GLU A 135 8.22 8.31 0.47
N ALA A 136 8.69 9.06 1.47
CA ALA A 136 9.95 9.78 1.36
C ALA A 136 11.15 8.87 1.17
N TRP A 137 11.12 7.64 1.73
CA TRP A 137 12.15 6.63 1.50
C TRP A 137 12.05 6.07 0.09
N ALA A 138 10.84 5.73 -0.35
CA ALA A 138 10.59 5.22 -1.71
C ALA A 138 11.11 6.19 -2.77
N LYS A 139 10.81 7.47 -2.64
CA LYS A 139 11.29 8.54 -3.55
C LYS A 139 12.81 8.73 -3.56
N ARG A 140 13.51 8.19 -2.56
CA ARG A 140 14.99 8.23 -2.46
C ARG A 140 15.67 6.94 -2.90
N GLY A 141 14.92 5.98 -3.43
CA GLY A 141 15.44 4.74 -3.98
C GLY A 141 15.34 3.53 -3.05
N VAL A 142 14.53 3.60 -2.00
CA VAL A 142 14.21 2.42 -1.17
C VAL A 142 12.98 1.75 -1.75
N LEU A 143 13.15 0.62 -2.43
CA LEU A 143 12.05 -0.16 -2.97
C LEU A 143 11.39 -0.97 -1.85
N LEU A 144 10.19 -0.55 -1.46
CA LEU A 144 9.42 -1.14 -0.37
C LEU A 144 8.36 -2.09 -0.93
N LEU A 145 8.73 -3.36 -1.15
CA LEU A 145 7.85 -4.39 -1.68
C LEU A 145 7.41 -5.39 -0.62
N ASN A 146 6.25 -5.99 -0.84
CA ASN A 146 5.82 -7.21 -0.15
C ASN A 146 5.92 -8.41 -1.08
N THR A 147 6.03 -9.61 -0.54
CA THR A 147 5.96 -10.85 -1.32
C THR A 147 4.55 -11.10 -1.86
N CYS A 148 3.51 -10.67 -1.12
CA CYS A 148 2.12 -10.57 -1.58
C CYS A 148 1.74 -9.10 -1.68
N LEU A 149 1.20 -8.66 -2.81
CA LEU A 149 0.91 -7.25 -3.06
C LEU A 149 -0.54 -6.86 -2.74
N THR A 150 -1.39 -7.83 -2.47
CA THR A 150 -2.80 -7.63 -2.10
C THR A 150 -3.17 -8.50 -0.90
N VAL A 151 -4.17 -8.06 -0.15
CA VAL A 151 -4.74 -8.79 0.99
C VAL A 151 -6.23 -8.52 1.07
N GLU A 152 -7.03 -9.50 1.47
CA GLU A 152 -8.45 -9.29 1.77
C GLU A 152 -8.63 -8.71 3.17
N ASP A 153 -9.70 -7.94 3.36
CA ASP A 153 -10.04 -7.30 4.64
C ASP A 153 -10.09 -8.33 5.78
N ASN A 154 -9.33 -8.05 6.84
CA ASN A 154 -9.21 -8.91 8.03
C ASN A 154 -8.81 -10.38 7.77
N GLN A 155 -8.17 -10.67 6.64
CA GLN A 155 -7.69 -12.02 6.29
C GLN A 155 -6.18 -11.98 6.01
N PRO A 156 -5.33 -12.10 7.04
CA PRO A 156 -3.89 -12.11 6.89
C PRO A 156 -3.36 -13.37 6.21
#